data_8519ae2c0e66a38ff5104513e795bcd9
#
_entry.id   8519ae2c0e66a38ff5104513e795bcd9
#
_cell.length_a   1.000
_cell.length_b   1.000
_cell.length_c   1.000
_cell.angle_alpha   90.00
_cell.angle_beta   90.00
_cell.angle_gamma   90.00
#
_symmetry.space_group_name_H-M   'P 1'
#
loop_
_entity.id
_entity.type
_entity.pdbx_description
1 polymer ?
#
loop_
_entity_poly.entity_id
_entity_poly.type
_entity_poly.pdbx_seq_one_letter_code
_entity_poly.pdbx_strand_id
1 'polypeptide(L)'
;MISTSQNIKIQKPFLKWVGGKTQIIHHIMQQFPKEMNHYHEIFLGGGSVLLALLSYAKAEAITIHGTVHAYDLNEPLIHLYKNIQSFPIELFQEVEQIVKEYKECASTSDSTKAKRRPSCLEEAKSSQESYYYWVRKTYNNLSNEEKNTTFGSALFLFLNKTCFRGLFRIGPSGFNVPFGHYKNPKVIDFQQLFIVHELIQPVVFKVADFSTSIQQAKEDDFVYLDPPYAPEKETSFVGYTSSGFSMKEHQTMFELIHSALDQLCVKMMMSNSDVPLTREAFKDASYTIQSVRCKRAIHSKKPESKTNEIIVTNYQDL
;
A
#
# COMPACT_ATOMS: atom_id res chain seq x y z
N MET A 1 -7.03 9.49 -37.18
CA MET A 1 -7.40 9.28 -35.77
C MET A 1 -6.26 9.84 -34.92
N ILE A 2 -6.45 11.00 -34.31
CA ILE A 2 -5.42 11.72 -33.54
C ILE A 2 -5.43 11.05 -32.16
N SER A 3 -4.41 10.24 -31.89
CA SER A 3 -4.12 9.77 -30.54
C SER A 3 -3.62 10.95 -29.70
N THR A 4 -4.54 11.69 -29.10
CA THR A 4 -4.19 12.60 -28.00
C THR A 4 -3.88 11.73 -26.80
N SER A 5 -2.59 11.45 -26.57
CA SER A 5 -2.10 10.99 -25.26
C SER A 5 -2.37 12.12 -24.27
N GLN A 6 -3.59 12.15 -23.72
CA GLN A 6 -3.91 13.04 -22.61
C GLN A 6 -2.92 12.74 -21.49
N ASN A 7 -2.19 13.76 -21.06
CA ASN A 7 -1.23 13.64 -19.96
C ASN A 7 -2.03 13.56 -18.65
N ILE A 8 -2.56 12.35 -18.35
CA ILE A 8 -3.43 12.11 -17.20
C ILE A 8 -2.63 12.35 -15.92
N LYS A 9 -3.09 13.30 -15.10
CA LYS A 9 -2.48 13.60 -13.80
C LYS A 9 -2.85 12.52 -12.80
N ILE A 10 -1.95 11.55 -12.61
CA ILE A 10 -2.11 10.47 -11.64
C ILE A 10 -1.96 11.00 -10.22
N GLN A 11 -2.93 10.73 -9.36
CA GLN A 11 -2.83 10.99 -7.93
C GLN A 11 -1.81 10.04 -7.29
N LYS A 12 -0.77 10.60 -6.67
CA LYS A 12 0.26 9.81 -5.95
C LYS A 12 -0.26 9.35 -4.59
N PRO A 13 0.18 8.16 -4.12
CA PRO A 13 -0.13 7.73 -2.77
C PRO A 13 0.39 8.72 -1.73
N PHE A 14 -0.38 8.90 -0.67
CA PHE A 14 0.02 9.77 0.45
C PHE A 14 0.82 9.01 1.51
N LEU A 15 0.73 7.68 1.55
CA LEU A 15 1.52 6.82 2.45
C LEU A 15 2.91 6.52 1.87
N LYS A 16 3.87 6.28 2.75
CA LYS A 16 5.09 5.56 2.43
C LYS A 16 4.80 4.07 2.59
N TRP A 17 4.88 3.33 1.50
CA TRP A 17 4.59 1.90 1.54
C TRP A 17 5.60 1.13 0.70
N VAL A 18 6.07 0.00 1.22
CA VAL A 18 7.04 -0.84 0.51
C VAL A 18 6.33 -1.54 -0.63
N GLY A 19 7.00 -1.66 -1.78
CA GLY A 19 6.43 -2.30 -2.97
C GLY A 19 5.54 -1.39 -3.83
N GLY A 20 5.35 -0.11 -3.46
CA GLY A 20 4.51 0.81 -4.24
C GLY A 20 4.94 0.94 -5.70
N LYS A 21 3.99 0.88 -6.64
CA LYS A 21 4.20 0.80 -8.10
C LYS A 21 4.42 2.13 -8.81
N THR A 22 4.67 3.20 -8.06
CA THR A 22 4.80 4.57 -8.63
C THR A 22 5.82 4.67 -9.78
N GLN A 23 6.88 3.87 -9.76
CA GLN A 23 7.92 3.90 -10.80
C GLN A 23 7.46 3.34 -12.15
N ILE A 24 6.57 2.36 -12.13
CA ILE A 24 6.07 1.64 -13.32
C ILE A 24 4.57 1.85 -13.53
N ILE A 25 3.96 2.79 -12.81
CA ILE A 25 2.51 2.96 -12.81
C ILE A 25 1.93 3.22 -14.21
N HIS A 26 2.60 4.04 -15.02
CA HIS A 26 2.16 4.28 -16.40
C HIS A 26 2.19 3.00 -17.25
N HIS A 27 3.21 2.16 -17.06
CA HIS A 27 3.32 0.89 -17.77
C HIS A 27 2.23 -0.09 -17.35
N ILE A 28 1.90 -0.15 -16.04
CA ILE A 28 0.76 -0.92 -15.53
C ILE A 28 -0.55 -0.43 -16.13
N MET A 29 -0.81 0.88 -16.06
CA MET A 29 -2.09 1.45 -16.54
C MET A 29 -2.30 1.32 -18.05
N GLN A 30 -1.22 1.27 -18.84
CA GLN A 30 -1.31 1.03 -20.29
C GLN A 30 -1.83 -0.36 -20.65
N GLN A 31 -1.67 -1.31 -19.74
CA GLN A 31 -2.10 -2.71 -19.92
C GLN A 31 -3.44 -3.01 -19.24
N PHE A 32 -4.00 -2.06 -18.49
CA PHE A 32 -5.33 -2.24 -17.89
C PHE A 32 -6.41 -2.27 -18.98
N PRO A 33 -7.44 -3.12 -18.82
CA PRO A 33 -8.60 -3.11 -19.70
C PRO A 33 -9.22 -1.71 -19.75
N LYS A 34 -9.70 -1.29 -20.92
CA LYS A 34 -10.34 0.02 -21.08
C LYS A 34 -11.73 0.05 -20.47
N GLU A 35 -12.36 -1.11 -20.37
CA GLU A 35 -13.66 -1.31 -19.76
C GLU A 35 -13.63 -2.54 -18.86
N MET A 36 -14.32 -2.47 -17.72
CA MET A 36 -14.48 -3.56 -16.76
C MET A 36 -15.80 -3.40 -16.00
N ASN A 37 -16.34 -4.51 -15.52
CA ASN A 37 -17.50 -4.48 -14.63
C ASN A 37 -17.06 -4.03 -13.23
N HIS A 38 -16.69 -4.93 -12.34
CA HIS A 38 -16.10 -4.58 -11.06
C HIS A 38 -14.57 -4.63 -11.13
N TYR A 39 -13.94 -3.82 -10.28
CA TYR A 39 -12.49 -3.86 -10.05
C TYR A 39 -12.17 -4.39 -8.66
N HIS A 40 -11.20 -5.29 -8.57
CA HIS A 40 -10.73 -5.87 -7.32
C HIS A 40 -9.22 -5.67 -7.16
N GLU A 41 -8.77 -4.84 -6.21
CA GLU A 41 -7.37 -4.74 -5.79
C GLU A 41 -7.16 -5.59 -4.55
N ILE A 42 -6.53 -6.77 -4.73
CA ILE A 42 -6.44 -7.80 -3.70
C ILE A 42 -5.45 -7.44 -2.59
N PHE A 43 -4.40 -6.70 -2.93
CA PHE A 43 -3.35 -6.23 -2.01
C PHE A 43 -3.21 -4.71 -2.16
N LEU A 44 -4.04 -3.95 -1.45
CA LEU A 44 -4.12 -2.49 -1.59
C LEU A 44 -2.78 -1.79 -1.29
N GLY A 45 -2.10 -2.19 -0.21
CA GLY A 45 -0.89 -1.54 0.25
C GLY A 45 -1.04 -0.02 0.35
N GLY A 46 -0.09 0.72 -0.19
CA GLY A 46 -0.15 2.19 -0.22
C GLY A 46 -1.13 2.79 -1.24
N GLY A 47 -1.93 1.98 -1.94
CA GLY A 47 -2.96 2.40 -2.88
C GLY A 47 -2.43 3.03 -4.17
N SER A 48 -1.20 2.70 -4.58
CA SER A 48 -0.59 3.33 -5.75
C SER A 48 -1.32 3.00 -7.06
N VAL A 49 -1.82 1.77 -7.21
CA VAL A 49 -2.54 1.33 -8.41
C VAL A 49 -3.99 1.76 -8.34
N LEU A 50 -4.65 1.62 -7.20
CA LEU A 50 -6.01 2.13 -6.98
C LEU A 50 -6.13 3.62 -7.34
N LEU A 51 -5.27 4.47 -6.79
CA LEU A 51 -5.32 5.91 -7.04
C LEU A 51 -5.01 6.26 -8.50
N ALA A 52 -4.15 5.48 -9.17
CA ALA A 52 -3.89 5.62 -10.58
C ALA A 52 -5.14 5.25 -11.40
N LEU A 53 -5.75 4.08 -11.15
CA LEU A 53 -6.97 3.64 -11.81
C LEU A 53 -8.08 4.68 -11.67
N LEU A 54 -8.34 5.17 -10.46
CA LEU A 54 -9.36 6.18 -10.21
C LEU A 54 -9.05 7.51 -10.91
N SER A 55 -7.75 7.86 -11.07
CA SER A 55 -7.34 9.04 -11.85
C SER A 55 -7.62 8.85 -13.34
N TYR A 56 -7.43 7.64 -13.88
CA TYR A 56 -7.75 7.29 -15.26
C TYR A 56 -9.27 7.24 -15.49
N ALA A 57 -10.03 6.71 -14.53
CA ALA A 57 -11.49 6.70 -14.59
C ALA A 57 -12.07 8.13 -14.54
N LYS A 58 -11.56 8.99 -13.66
CA LYS A 58 -11.95 10.42 -13.60
C LYS A 58 -11.62 11.19 -14.89
N ALA A 59 -10.60 10.75 -15.63
CA ALA A 59 -10.23 11.31 -16.94
C ALA A 59 -10.92 10.61 -18.11
N GLU A 60 -11.90 9.75 -17.86
CA GLU A 60 -12.67 8.97 -18.87
C GLU A 60 -11.79 8.11 -19.80
N ALA A 61 -10.58 7.75 -19.33
CA ALA A 61 -9.65 6.89 -20.06
C ALA A 61 -9.82 5.40 -19.77
N ILE A 62 -10.50 5.07 -18.66
CA ILE A 62 -10.95 3.73 -18.27
C ILE A 62 -12.38 3.85 -17.76
N THR A 63 -13.25 2.92 -18.17
CA THR A 63 -14.64 2.86 -17.71
C THR A 63 -14.82 1.68 -16.74
N ILE A 64 -15.36 1.96 -15.56
CA ILE A 64 -15.74 0.96 -14.56
C ILE A 64 -17.24 1.02 -14.41
N HIS A 65 -17.95 -0.03 -14.83
CA HIS A 65 -19.42 -0.06 -14.81
C HIS A 65 -19.98 -0.44 -13.44
N GLY A 66 -19.23 -1.19 -12.67
CA GLY A 66 -19.61 -1.72 -11.36
C GLY A 66 -18.91 -1.01 -10.20
N THR A 67 -18.56 -1.78 -9.19
CA THR A 67 -17.99 -1.31 -7.93
C THR A 67 -16.47 -1.49 -7.94
N VAL A 68 -15.75 -0.56 -7.31
CA VAL A 68 -14.31 -0.65 -7.03
C VAL A 68 -14.12 -1.24 -5.64
N HIS A 69 -13.51 -2.42 -5.55
CA HIS A 69 -13.19 -3.09 -4.30
C HIS A 69 -11.70 -3.05 -4.03
N ALA A 70 -11.32 -2.69 -2.82
CA ALA A 70 -9.93 -2.69 -2.37
C ALA A 70 -9.79 -3.47 -1.05
N TYR A 71 -8.85 -4.43 -1.04
CA TYR A 71 -8.64 -5.33 0.07
C TYR A 71 -7.21 -5.25 0.59
N ASP A 72 -7.05 -5.44 1.88
CA ASP A 72 -5.76 -5.66 2.52
C ASP A 72 -5.97 -6.39 3.85
N LEU A 73 -5.00 -7.18 4.27
CA LEU A 73 -5.03 -7.83 5.57
C LEU A 73 -4.67 -6.85 6.71
N ASN A 74 -4.07 -5.71 6.36
CA ASN A 74 -3.67 -4.68 7.31
C ASN A 74 -4.89 -3.82 7.71
N GLU A 75 -5.53 -4.21 8.80
CA GLU A 75 -6.73 -3.55 9.32
C GLU A 75 -6.53 -2.03 9.56
N PRO A 76 -5.45 -1.55 10.23
CA PRO A 76 -5.19 -0.11 10.37
C PRO A 76 -5.09 0.64 9.04
N LEU A 77 -4.54 0.01 8.02
CA LEU A 77 -4.45 0.60 6.68
C LEU A 77 -5.83 0.78 6.06
N ILE A 78 -6.66 -0.25 6.10
CA ILE A 78 -8.04 -0.21 5.57
C ILE A 78 -8.86 0.86 6.33
N HIS A 79 -8.75 0.92 7.65
CA HIS A 79 -9.47 1.91 8.44
C HIS A 79 -8.98 3.35 8.19
N LEU A 80 -7.69 3.54 7.94
CA LEU A 80 -7.20 4.86 7.51
C LEU A 80 -7.88 5.31 6.19
N TYR A 81 -8.01 4.44 5.19
CA TYR A 81 -8.72 4.77 3.95
C TYR A 81 -10.20 5.04 4.18
N LYS A 82 -10.88 4.25 5.02
CA LYS A 82 -12.28 4.50 5.41
C LYS A 82 -12.46 5.83 6.14
N ASN A 83 -11.52 6.19 7.02
CA ASN A 83 -11.56 7.47 7.73
C ASN A 83 -11.26 8.66 6.82
N ILE A 84 -10.39 8.50 5.81
CA ILE A 84 -10.23 9.52 4.75
C ILE A 84 -11.53 9.66 3.94
N GLN A 85 -12.22 8.56 3.66
CA GLN A 85 -13.46 8.55 2.90
C GLN A 85 -14.62 9.21 3.66
N SER A 86 -14.73 8.96 4.97
CA SER A 86 -15.91 9.35 5.75
C SER A 86 -15.70 10.60 6.64
N PHE A 87 -14.48 10.79 7.16
CA PHE A 87 -14.16 11.81 8.16
C PHE A 87 -12.86 12.57 7.86
N PRO A 88 -12.70 13.14 6.63
CA PRO A 88 -11.42 13.75 6.21
C PRO A 88 -11.02 14.96 7.03
N ILE A 89 -11.99 15.75 7.52
CA ILE A 89 -11.75 16.97 8.31
C ILE A 89 -11.26 16.60 9.70
N GLU A 90 -11.95 15.69 10.38
CA GLU A 90 -11.58 15.21 11.70
C GLU A 90 -10.21 14.54 11.68
N LEU A 91 -9.98 13.68 10.70
CA LEU A 91 -8.67 13.04 10.52
C LEU A 91 -7.56 14.08 10.31
N PHE A 92 -7.81 15.10 9.49
CA PHE A 92 -6.85 16.17 9.26
C PHE A 92 -6.52 16.92 10.55
N GLN A 93 -7.55 17.31 11.32
CA GLN A 93 -7.39 18.02 12.59
C GLN A 93 -6.59 17.23 13.62
N GLU A 94 -6.87 15.92 13.75
CA GLU A 94 -6.11 15.03 14.64
C GLU A 94 -4.64 14.92 14.22
N VAL A 95 -4.36 14.75 12.93
CA VAL A 95 -2.98 14.72 12.43
C VAL A 95 -2.29 16.05 12.63
N GLU A 96 -2.98 17.16 12.36
CA GLU A 96 -2.42 18.52 12.51
C GLU A 96 -2.03 18.80 13.96
N GLN A 97 -2.85 18.38 14.92
CA GLN A 97 -2.53 18.50 16.35
C GLN A 97 -1.25 17.71 16.71
N ILE A 98 -1.14 16.46 16.28
CA ILE A 98 0.06 15.63 16.51
C ILE A 98 1.30 16.27 15.87
N VAL A 99 1.17 16.77 14.64
CA VAL A 99 2.27 17.41 13.92
C VAL A 99 2.67 18.74 14.56
N LYS A 100 1.73 19.51 15.09
CA LYS A 100 2.00 20.74 15.83
C LYS A 100 2.85 20.45 17.07
N GLU A 101 2.43 19.50 17.89
CA GLU A 101 3.19 19.09 19.08
C GLU A 101 4.57 18.56 18.73
N TYR A 102 4.68 17.75 17.66
CA TYR A 102 5.97 17.25 17.16
C TYR A 102 6.92 18.38 16.71
N LYS A 103 6.40 19.43 16.08
CA LYS A 103 7.19 20.58 15.64
C LYS A 103 7.65 21.49 16.80
N GLU A 104 6.87 21.54 17.88
CA GLU A 104 7.22 22.27 19.10
C GLU A 104 8.36 21.58 19.87
N CYS A 105 8.60 20.29 19.62
CA CYS A 105 9.69 19.56 20.25
C CYS A 105 11.06 20.04 19.72
N ALA A 106 12.06 20.07 20.60
CA ALA A 106 13.44 20.39 20.21
C ALA A 106 13.91 19.44 19.10
N SER A 107 14.42 20.00 18.00
CA SER A 107 15.08 19.23 16.95
C SER A 107 16.43 18.76 17.48
N THR A 108 16.49 17.54 18.02
CA THR A 108 17.74 17.01 18.57
C THR A 108 18.63 16.51 17.45
N SER A 109 19.74 17.22 17.25
CA SER A 109 20.92 16.68 16.57
C SER A 109 21.65 15.64 17.45
N ASP A 110 21.33 15.59 18.73
CA ASP A 110 21.98 14.73 19.73
C ASP A 110 21.04 13.59 20.16
N SER A 111 21.13 12.45 19.45
CA SER A 111 20.36 11.25 19.75
C SER A 111 20.66 10.63 21.12
N THR A 112 21.72 11.07 21.79
CA THR A 112 22.12 10.55 23.15
C THR A 112 21.16 11.01 24.24
N LYS A 113 20.43 12.10 24.03
CA LYS A 113 19.45 12.66 24.98
C LYS A 113 18.01 12.20 24.75
N ALA A 114 17.74 11.45 23.68
CA ALA A 114 16.39 11.03 23.35
C ALA A 114 15.88 9.93 24.30
N LYS A 115 14.74 10.19 24.93
CA LYS A 115 14.05 9.21 25.77
C LYS A 115 13.19 8.30 24.89
N ARG A 116 13.59 7.04 24.74
CA ARG A 116 12.82 6.03 23.96
C ARG A 116 11.63 5.43 24.71
N ARG A 117 11.49 5.73 26.00
CA ARG A 117 10.38 5.32 26.87
C ARG A 117 9.96 6.49 27.75
N PRO A 118 9.42 7.58 27.18
CA PRO A 118 8.95 8.70 27.98
C PRO A 118 7.78 8.25 28.88
N SER A 119 7.82 8.71 30.14
CA SER A 119 6.78 8.36 31.12
C SER A 119 5.56 9.28 31.03
N CYS A 120 5.76 10.53 30.58
CA CYS A 120 4.71 11.53 30.41
C CYS A 120 4.94 12.37 29.15
N LEU A 121 3.95 13.19 28.80
CA LEU A 121 3.99 14.06 27.62
C LEU A 121 5.10 15.12 27.71
N GLU A 122 5.38 15.64 28.92
CA GLU A 122 6.46 16.61 29.12
C GLU A 122 7.83 16.02 28.76
N GLU A 123 8.11 14.80 29.22
CA GLU A 123 9.32 14.07 28.81
C GLU A 123 9.35 13.78 27.32
N ALA A 124 8.19 13.47 26.73
CA ALA A 124 8.07 13.22 25.29
C ALA A 124 8.44 14.48 24.47
N LYS A 125 7.98 15.65 24.90
CA LYS A 125 8.25 16.93 24.23
C LYS A 125 9.72 17.40 24.34
N SER A 126 10.57 16.70 25.09
CA SER A 126 12.00 16.99 25.17
C SER A 126 12.74 16.84 23.84
N SER A 127 12.24 16.04 22.91
CA SER A 127 12.79 15.89 21.56
C SER A 127 11.80 15.24 20.58
N GLN A 128 12.00 15.47 19.27
CA GLN A 128 11.21 14.84 18.22
C GLN A 128 11.29 13.30 18.27
N GLU A 129 12.44 12.73 18.59
CA GLU A 129 12.59 11.28 18.76
C GLU A 129 11.82 10.79 19.98
N SER A 130 11.89 11.48 21.12
CA SER A 130 11.12 11.11 22.33
C SER A 130 9.62 11.19 22.07
N TYR A 131 9.16 12.23 21.37
CA TYR A 131 7.75 12.39 20.99
C TYR A 131 7.28 11.29 20.06
N TYR A 132 8.10 10.89 19.06
CA TYR A 132 7.81 9.74 18.22
C TYR A 132 7.58 8.46 19.05
N TYR A 133 8.44 8.18 20.03
CA TYR A 133 8.27 7.00 20.88
C TYR A 133 7.05 7.10 21.82
N TRP A 134 6.67 8.32 22.20
CA TRP A 134 5.41 8.57 22.93
C TRP A 134 4.20 8.23 22.05
N VAL A 135 4.13 8.78 20.85
CA VAL A 135 3.05 8.47 19.88
C VAL A 135 2.98 6.98 19.60
N ARG A 136 4.14 6.32 19.42
CA ARG A 136 4.18 4.87 19.21
C ARG A 136 3.64 4.08 20.40
N LYS A 137 3.98 4.48 21.63
CA LYS A 137 3.43 3.89 22.87
C LYS A 137 1.92 4.10 22.94
N THR A 138 1.45 5.32 22.69
CA THR A 138 0.02 5.64 22.65
C THR A 138 -0.71 4.75 21.66
N TYR A 139 -0.25 4.66 20.40
CA TYR A 139 -0.84 3.80 19.38
C TYR A 139 -0.88 2.32 19.79
N ASN A 140 0.19 1.81 20.39
CA ASN A 140 0.25 0.41 20.81
C ASN A 140 -0.67 0.10 22.01
N ASN A 141 -1.01 1.10 22.82
CA ASN A 141 -1.92 0.94 23.97
C ASN A 141 -3.41 1.05 23.57
N LEU A 142 -3.71 1.51 22.35
CA LEU A 142 -5.08 1.53 21.85
C LEU A 142 -5.63 0.11 21.67
N SER A 143 -6.91 -0.08 21.99
CA SER A 143 -7.65 -1.29 21.57
C SER A 143 -7.75 -1.36 20.04
N ASN A 144 -8.21 -2.48 19.51
CA ASN A 144 -8.41 -2.59 18.07
C ASN A 144 -9.48 -1.63 17.57
N GLU A 145 -10.56 -1.45 18.33
CA GLU A 145 -11.63 -0.50 18.02
C GLU A 145 -11.12 0.94 18.00
N GLU A 146 -10.31 1.32 18.98
CA GLU A 146 -9.70 2.66 19.04
C GLU A 146 -8.73 2.91 17.88
N LYS A 147 -7.97 1.90 17.43
CA LYS A 147 -7.10 2.02 16.24
C LYS A 147 -7.88 2.28 14.95
N ASN A 148 -9.15 1.90 14.93
CA ASN A 148 -10.03 2.08 13.76
C ASN A 148 -10.69 3.47 13.71
N THR A 149 -10.54 4.29 14.74
CA THR A 149 -11.03 5.67 14.78
C THR A 149 -10.17 6.64 13.97
N THR A 150 -10.63 7.88 13.79
CA THR A 150 -9.84 8.98 13.18
C THR A 150 -8.56 9.23 13.97
N PHE A 151 -8.62 9.20 15.31
CA PHE A 151 -7.44 9.35 16.17
C PHE A 151 -6.43 8.22 15.98
N GLY A 152 -6.87 6.95 15.98
CA GLY A 152 -6.01 5.81 15.70
C GLY A 152 -5.36 5.90 14.32
N SER A 153 -6.13 6.31 13.30
CA SER A 153 -5.65 6.55 11.94
C SER A 153 -4.65 7.72 11.86
N ALA A 154 -4.85 8.78 12.65
CA ALA A 154 -3.93 9.91 12.73
C ALA A 154 -2.57 9.50 13.32
N LEU A 155 -2.59 8.72 14.41
CA LEU A 155 -1.37 8.15 14.99
C LEU A 155 -0.65 7.22 14.01
N PHE A 156 -1.40 6.35 13.32
CA PHE A 156 -0.86 5.45 12.29
C PHE A 156 -0.19 6.22 11.16
N LEU A 157 -0.87 7.26 10.63
CA LEU A 157 -0.33 8.10 9.57
C LEU A 157 0.93 8.84 10.01
N PHE A 158 0.93 9.42 11.21
CA PHE A 158 2.11 10.07 11.77
C PHE A 158 3.27 9.09 11.90
N LEU A 159 3.04 7.90 12.45
CA LEU A 159 4.06 6.86 12.58
C LEU A 159 4.61 6.43 11.21
N ASN A 160 3.75 6.20 10.22
CA ASN A 160 4.18 5.85 8.86
C ASN A 160 5.10 6.92 8.24
N LYS A 161 4.79 8.20 8.45
CA LYS A 161 5.56 9.31 7.87
C LYS A 161 6.88 9.60 8.59
N THR A 162 6.96 9.25 9.87
CA THR A 162 8.10 9.60 10.74
C THR A 162 8.98 8.43 11.14
N CYS A 163 8.51 7.19 10.96
CA CYS A 163 9.31 5.99 11.24
C CYS A 163 10.37 5.72 10.18
N PHE A 164 11.31 4.85 10.50
CA PHE A 164 12.38 4.43 9.60
C PHE A 164 11.81 3.85 8.29
N ARG A 165 12.08 4.53 7.18
CA ARG A 165 11.70 4.17 5.80
C ARG A 165 10.18 4.00 5.55
N GLY A 166 9.31 4.44 6.44
CA GLY A 166 7.87 4.24 6.31
C GLY A 166 7.45 2.76 6.41
N LEU A 167 8.24 1.94 7.10
CA LEU A 167 7.94 0.53 7.28
C LEU A 167 6.72 0.35 8.19
N PHE A 168 5.97 -0.72 7.96
CA PHE A 168 4.99 -1.22 8.92
C PHE A 168 5.43 -2.59 9.41
N ARG A 169 5.61 -2.73 10.72
CA ARG A 169 6.02 -3.99 11.33
C ARG A 169 5.42 -4.10 12.74
N ILE A 170 4.73 -5.20 12.96
CA ILE A 170 4.16 -5.57 14.26
C ILE A 170 5.05 -6.65 14.89
N GLY A 171 5.42 -6.45 16.14
CA GLY A 171 6.08 -7.44 16.97
C GLY A 171 5.21 -7.82 18.18
N PRO A 172 5.71 -8.62 19.13
CA PRO A 172 4.94 -9.06 20.29
C PRO A 172 4.31 -7.93 21.12
N SER A 173 4.94 -6.74 21.10
CA SER A 173 4.46 -5.55 21.82
C SER A 173 3.83 -4.49 20.90
N GLY A 174 3.32 -4.88 19.74
CA GLY A 174 2.70 -3.98 18.77
C GLY A 174 3.66 -3.41 17.73
N PHE A 175 3.33 -2.24 17.16
CA PHE A 175 4.14 -1.55 16.17
C PHE A 175 5.54 -1.21 16.72
N ASN A 176 6.59 -1.66 16.04
CA ASN A 176 7.96 -1.64 16.60
C ASN A 176 9.03 -1.01 15.70
N VAL A 177 8.65 -0.30 14.65
CA VAL A 177 9.61 0.39 13.78
C VAL A 177 10.25 1.55 14.54
N PRO A 178 11.58 1.79 14.42
CA PRO A 178 12.26 2.91 15.08
C PRO A 178 11.98 4.24 14.37
N PHE A 179 12.34 5.34 15.03
CA PHE A 179 12.30 6.69 14.47
C PHE A 179 13.16 6.81 13.22
N GLY A 180 12.66 7.58 12.22
CA GLY A 180 13.26 7.67 10.89
C GLY A 180 14.28 8.79 10.70
N HIS A 181 14.46 9.69 11.67
CA HIS A 181 15.39 10.82 11.65
C HIS A 181 15.24 11.75 10.43
N TYR A 182 14.01 11.95 9.94
CA TYR A 182 13.74 12.90 8.86
C TYR A 182 13.80 14.34 9.38
N LYS A 183 14.50 15.25 8.67
CA LYS A 183 14.62 16.66 9.06
C LYS A 183 13.28 17.40 9.06
N ASN A 184 12.45 17.23 8.04
CA ASN A 184 11.14 17.85 7.92
C ASN A 184 10.16 16.86 7.27
N PRO A 185 9.61 15.90 8.04
CA PRO A 185 8.67 14.94 7.48
C PRO A 185 7.36 15.65 7.15
N LYS A 186 6.96 15.62 5.86
CA LYS A 186 5.61 16.05 5.45
C LYS A 186 4.65 14.93 5.81
N VAL A 187 3.95 15.07 6.93
CA VAL A 187 3.04 14.04 7.44
C VAL A 187 1.74 14.05 6.67
N ILE A 188 1.12 15.23 6.54
CA ILE A 188 -0.14 15.41 5.83
C ILE A 188 -0.11 16.70 5.02
N ASP A 189 -0.88 16.70 3.94
CA ASP A 189 -1.17 17.87 3.13
C ASP A 189 -2.68 17.92 2.92
N PHE A 190 -3.30 19.03 3.29
CA PHE A 190 -4.74 19.19 3.22
C PHE A 190 -5.29 18.99 1.79
N GLN A 191 -4.66 19.63 0.80
CA GLN A 191 -5.12 19.51 -0.59
C GLN A 191 -4.98 18.09 -1.10
N GLN A 192 -3.86 17.41 -0.80
CA GLN A 192 -3.66 16.02 -1.17
C GLN A 192 -4.69 15.10 -0.51
N LEU A 193 -5.00 15.32 0.78
CA LEU A 193 -5.98 14.52 1.51
C LEU A 193 -7.36 14.64 0.87
N PHE A 194 -7.80 15.87 0.55
CA PHE A 194 -9.11 16.10 -0.07
C PHE A 194 -9.20 15.57 -1.50
N ILE A 195 -8.14 15.67 -2.30
CA ILE A 195 -8.12 15.04 -3.63
C ILE A 195 -8.26 13.51 -3.50
N VAL A 196 -7.58 12.90 -2.52
CA VAL A 196 -7.73 11.45 -2.26
C VAL A 196 -9.13 11.13 -1.75
N HIS A 197 -9.65 11.91 -0.79
CA HIS A 197 -11.01 11.77 -0.28
C HIS A 197 -12.06 11.74 -1.42
N GLU A 198 -12.04 12.74 -2.31
CA GLU A 198 -12.97 12.78 -3.46
C GLU A 198 -12.78 11.57 -4.38
N LEU A 199 -11.53 11.20 -4.64
CA LEU A 199 -11.22 10.15 -5.61
C LEU A 199 -11.67 8.76 -5.14
N ILE A 200 -11.59 8.48 -3.83
CA ILE A 200 -11.92 7.17 -3.26
C ILE A 200 -13.38 7.00 -2.86
N GLN A 201 -14.25 7.99 -3.10
CA GLN A 201 -15.68 7.88 -2.73
C GLN A 201 -16.37 6.62 -3.26
N PRO A 202 -16.14 6.16 -4.50
CA PRO A 202 -16.79 4.96 -5.03
C PRO A 202 -16.16 3.64 -4.54
N VAL A 203 -15.12 3.67 -3.68
CA VAL A 203 -14.36 2.48 -3.30
C VAL A 203 -14.97 1.80 -2.07
N VAL A 204 -15.10 0.48 -2.15
CA VAL A 204 -15.46 -0.38 -1.01
C VAL A 204 -14.20 -1.00 -0.42
N PHE A 205 -13.76 -0.48 0.72
CA PHE A 205 -12.59 -0.98 1.45
C PHE A 205 -12.96 -2.12 2.41
N LYS A 206 -12.25 -3.25 2.35
CA LYS A 206 -12.50 -4.42 3.19
C LYS A 206 -11.21 -4.99 3.76
N VAL A 207 -11.21 -5.33 5.05
CA VAL A 207 -10.18 -6.19 5.64
C VAL A 207 -10.46 -7.61 5.22
N ALA A 208 -9.61 -8.19 4.39
CA ALA A 208 -9.75 -9.57 3.93
C ALA A 208 -8.42 -10.13 3.46
N ASP A 209 -8.26 -11.44 3.58
CA ASP A 209 -7.16 -12.16 2.95
C ASP A 209 -7.39 -12.35 1.45
N PHE A 210 -6.33 -12.75 0.75
CA PHE A 210 -6.37 -12.93 -0.70
C PHE A 210 -7.33 -14.06 -1.12
N SER A 211 -7.46 -15.12 -0.30
CA SER A 211 -8.32 -16.26 -0.65
C SER A 211 -9.79 -15.84 -0.68
N THR A 212 -10.21 -15.12 0.35
CA THR A 212 -11.57 -14.56 0.45
C THR A 212 -11.82 -13.51 -0.64
N SER A 213 -10.82 -12.67 -0.92
CA SER A 213 -10.96 -11.55 -1.85
C SER A 213 -11.05 -12.01 -3.31
N ILE A 214 -10.21 -12.97 -3.74
CA ILE A 214 -10.22 -13.53 -5.09
C ILE A 214 -11.57 -14.19 -5.40
N GLN A 215 -12.18 -14.88 -4.43
CA GLN A 215 -13.47 -15.55 -4.59
C GLN A 215 -14.66 -14.58 -4.76
N GLN A 216 -14.48 -13.28 -4.57
CA GLN A 216 -15.53 -12.29 -4.80
C GLN A 216 -15.66 -11.89 -6.27
N ALA A 217 -14.63 -12.15 -7.08
CA ALA A 217 -14.62 -11.79 -8.50
C ALA A 217 -15.57 -12.67 -9.31
N LYS A 218 -16.18 -12.09 -10.33
CA LYS A 218 -17.15 -12.72 -11.23
C LYS A 218 -16.75 -12.45 -12.68
N GLU A 219 -17.43 -13.09 -13.61
CA GLU A 219 -17.28 -12.84 -15.05
C GLU A 219 -17.34 -11.34 -15.36
N ASP A 220 -16.52 -10.87 -16.30
CA ASP A 220 -16.33 -9.48 -16.71
C ASP A 220 -15.69 -8.54 -15.65
N ASP A 221 -15.33 -9.04 -14.47
CA ASP A 221 -14.57 -8.28 -13.50
C ASP A 221 -13.08 -8.24 -13.88
N PHE A 222 -12.37 -7.28 -13.29
CA PHE A 222 -10.92 -7.18 -13.42
C PHE A 222 -10.25 -7.26 -12.04
N VAL A 223 -9.28 -8.16 -11.90
CA VAL A 223 -8.55 -8.39 -10.65
C VAL A 223 -7.09 -7.96 -10.80
N TYR A 224 -6.63 -7.08 -9.92
CA TYR A 224 -5.22 -6.73 -9.80
C TYR A 224 -4.60 -7.29 -8.51
N LEU A 225 -3.44 -7.95 -8.66
CA LEU A 225 -2.69 -8.57 -7.57
C LEU A 225 -1.28 -7.99 -7.49
N ASP A 226 -0.91 -7.51 -6.31
CA ASP A 226 0.44 -7.06 -5.97
C ASP A 226 0.85 -7.67 -4.61
N PRO A 227 1.01 -9.00 -4.54
CA PRO A 227 1.35 -9.69 -3.30
C PRO A 227 2.75 -9.31 -2.82
N PRO A 228 3.10 -9.59 -1.56
CA PRO A 228 4.50 -9.66 -1.16
C PRO A 228 5.26 -10.57 -2.14
N TYR A 229 6.40 -10.08 -2.67
CA TYR A 229 7.07 -10.75 -3.79
C TYR A 229 7.67 -12.10 -3.41
N ALA A 230 7.59 -13.04 -4.34
CA ALA A 230 8.17 -14.36 -4.19
C ALA A 230 9.70 -14.25 -4.00
N PRO A 231 10.28 -14.92 -3.00
CA PRO A 231 11.70 -14.88 -2.72
C PRO A 231 12.51 -15.68 -3.76
N GLU A 232 13.73 -15.21 -4.08
CA GLU A 232 14.65 -15.94 -4.97
C GLU A 232 15.11 -17.28 -4.37
N LYS A 233 15.11 -17.39 -3.04
CA LYS A 233 15.54 -18.59 -2.30
C LYS A 233 14.55 -18.89 -1.18
N GLU A 234 14.31 -20.14 -0.90
CA GLU A 234 13.43 -20.59 0.19
C GLU A 234 13.81 -20.02 1.57
N THR A 235 15.11 -19.75 1.77
CA THR A 235 15.64 -19.15 3.01
C THR A 235 15.47 -17.63 3.10
N SER A 236 14.97 -16.98 2.06
CA SER A 236 14.79 -15.51 2.05
C SER A 236 13.46 -15.15 2.72
N PHE A 237 13.53 -14.56 3.92
CA PHE A 237 12.34 -14.15 4.68
C PHE A 237 11.70 -12.89 4.09
N VAL A 238 10.43 -12.95 3.73
CA VAL A 238 9.64 -11.80 3.27
C VAL A 238 8.73 -11.33 4.43
N GLY A 239 9.24 -10.43 5.24
CA GLY A 239 8.61 -10.00 6.50
C GLY A 239 7.58 -8.87 6.37
N TYR A 240 6.54 -9.04 5.55
CA TYR A 240 5.45 -8.06 5.43
C TYR A 240 4.32 -8.26 6.45
N THR A 241 4.15 -9.48 6.99
CA THR A 241 3.24 -9.81 8.08
C THR A 241 4.03 -10.41 9.25
N SER A 242 3.43 -10.61 10.40
CA SER A 242 4.07 -11.26 11.55
C SER A 242 4.54 -12.69 11.24
N SER A 243 3.91 -13.36 10.27
CA SER A 243 4.25 -14.70 9.78
C SER A 243 5.01 -14.69 8.43
N GLY A 244 5.16 -13.51 7.76
CA GLY A 244 5.68 -13.41 6.40
C GLY A 244 4.63 -13.80 5.34
N PHE A 245 5.03 -13.86 4.07
CA PHE A 245 4.25 -14.45 2.97
C PHE A 245 5.09 -15.60 2.41
N SER A 246 4.73 -16.82 2.77
CA SER A 246 5.52 -18.02 2.55
C SER A 246 5.41 -18.53 1.10
N MET A 247 6.32 -19.45 0.71
CA MET A 247 6.23 -20.16 -0.56
C MET A 247 4.89 -20.89 -0.71
N LYS A 248 4.37 -21.47 0.38
CA LYS A 248 3.07 -22.15 0.38
C LYS A 248 1.92 -21.17 0.09
N GLU A 249 1.97 -19.97 0.67
CA GLU A 249 0.95 -18.94 0.41
C GLU A 249 1.01 -18.47 -1.04
N HIS A 250 2.20 -18.34 -1.65
CA HIS A 250 2.33 -18.10 -3.09
C HIS A 250 1.71 -19.21 -3.91
N GLN A 251 1.99 -20.47 -3.61
CA GLN A 251 1.42 -21.62 -4.31
C GLN A 251 -0.10 -21.65 -4.20
N THR A 252 -0.63 -21.48 -2.99
CA THR A 252 -2.09 -21.40 -2.78
C THR A 252 -2.73 -20.25 -3.56
N MET A 253 -2.08 -19.09 -3.60
CA MET A 253 -2.59 -17.95 -4.38
C MET A 253 -2.57 -18.26 -5.89
N PHE A 254 -1.52 -18.88 -6.42
CA PHE A 254 -1.44 -19.26 -7.82
C PHE A 254 -2.51 -20.31 -8.18
N GLU A 255 -2.71 -21.30 -7.32
CA GLU A 255 -3.80 -22.29 -7.47
C GLU A 255 -5.18 -21.62 -7.50
N LEU A 256 -5.42 -20.63 -6.65
CA LEU A 256 -6.66 -19.86 -6.65
C LEU A 256 -6.84 -19.01 -7.91
N ILE A 257 -5.77 -18.42 -8.44
CA ILE A 257 -5.82 -17.71 -9.71
C ILE A 257 -6.27 -18.66 -10.81
N HIS A 258 -5.64 -19.83 -10.94
CA HIS A 258 -5.97 -20.82 -11.97
C HIS A 258 -7.40 -21.39 -11.80
N SER A 259 -7.81 -21.69 -10.57
CA SER A 259 -9.09 -22.36 -10.33
C SER A 259 -10.28 -21.39 -10.25
N ALA A 260 -10.10 -20.16 -9.76
CA ALA A 260 -11.19 -19.22 -9.58
C ALA A 260 -11.28 -18.20 -10.73
N LEU A 261 -10.16 -17.57 -11.09
CA LEU A 261 -10.22 -16.49 -12.10
C LEU A 261 -10.29 -17.02 -13.52
N ASP A 262 -9.52 -18.06 -13.85
CA ASP A 262 -9.50 -18.59 -15.22
C ASP A 262 -10.80 -19.33 -15.57
N GLN A 263 -11.35 -20.11 -14.62
CA GLN A 263 -12.61 -20.83 -14.84
C GLN A 263 -13.80 -19.89 -15.03
N LEU A 264 -13.78 -18.72 -14.40
CA LEU A 264 -14.82 -17.70 -14.50
C LEU A 264 -14.55 -16.69 -15.63
N CYS A 265 -13.49 -16.87 -16.43
CA CYS A 265 -13.08 -15.91 -17.47
C CYS A 265 -12.82 -14.49 -16.93
N VAL A 266 -12.38 -14.37 -15.67
CA VAL A 266 -12.07 -13.09 -15.04
C VAL A 266 -10.72 -12.61 -15.56
N LYS A 267 -10.64 -11.39 -16.07
CA LYS A 267 -9.37 -10.78 -16.45
C LYS A 267 -8.54 -10.47 -15.21
N MET A 268 -7.26 -10.87 -15.22
CA MET A 268 -6.36 -10.56 -14.11
C MET A 268 -5.01 -10.01 -14.57
N MET A 269 -4.43 -9.15 -13.74
CA MET A 269 -3.05 -8.72 -13.83
C MET A 269 -2.37 -8.90 -12.48
N MET A 270 -1.19 -9.51 -12.48
CA MET A 270 -0.36 -9.67 -11.29
C MET A 270 1.02 -9.07 -11.48
N SER A 271 1.49 -8.29 -10.51
CA SER A 271 2.89 -7.90 -10.38
C SER A 271 3.61 -8.85 -9.42
N ASN A 272 4.82 -9.32 -9.78
CA ASN A 272 5.62 -10.17 -8.89
C ASN A 272 7.12 -10.08 -9.24
N SER A 273 7.97 -10.74 -8.46
CA SER A 273 9.39 -10.92 -8.79
C SER A 273 9.59 -11.88 -9.94
N ASP A 274 10.64 -11.62 -10.73
CA ASP A 274 11.07 -12.49 -11.84
C ASP A 274 11.90 -13.65 -11.28
N VAL A 275 11.22 -14.67 -10.77
CA VAL A 275 11.83 -15.86 -10.16
C VAL A 275 11.25 -17.15 -10.76
N PRO A 276 11.98 -18.29 -10.66
CA PRO A 276 11.52 -19.57 -11.24
C PRO A 276 10.12 -19.97 -10.76
N LEU A 277 9.81 -19.77 -9.48
CA LEU A 277 8.50 -20.10 -8.92
C LEU A 277 7.35 -19.44 -9.68
N THR A 278 7.46 -18.12 -9.91
CA THR A 278 6.41 -17.36 -10.59
C THR A 278 6.35 -17.71 -12.08
N ARG A 279 7.50 -17.84 -12.74
CA ARG A 279 7.55 -18.22 -14.17
C ARG A 279 6.98 -19.60 -14.44
N GLU A 280 7.28 -20.57 -13.56
CA GLU A 280 6.75 -21.93 -13.71
C GLU A 280 5.24 -21.99 -13.50
N ALA A 281 4.71 -21.23 -12.52
CA ALA A 281 3.29 -21.20 -12.26
C ALA A 281 2.47 -20.63 -13.45
N PHE A 282 3.02 -19.71 -14.22
CA PHE A 282 2.33 -19.02 -15.32
C PHE A 282 2.96 -19.28 -16.69
N LYS A 283 3.60 -20.47 -16.88
CA LYS A 283 4.25 -20.84 -18.14
C LYS A 283 3.29 -21.20 -19.28
N ASP A 284 2.02 -21.44 -18.96
CA ASP A 284 1.01 -21.79 -19.94
C ASP A 284 0.79 -20.66 -20.95
N ALA A 285 0.46 -21.01 -22.20
CA ALA A 285 0.23 -20.06 -23.27
C ALA A 285 -0.98 -19.14 -23.07
N SER A 286 -1.86 -19.46 -22.12
CA SER A 286 -2.96 -18.60 -21.69
C SER A 286 -2.50 -17.34 -20.96
N TYR A 287 -1.25 -17.32 -20.48
CA TYR A 287 -0.68 -16.17 -19.79
C TYR A 287 0.37 -15.44 -20.62
N THR A 288 0.37 -14.12 -20.49
CA THR A 288 1.46 -13.27 -21.00
C THR A 288 2.34 -12.83 -19.82
N ILE A 289 3.64 -13.06 -19.91
CA ILE A 289 4.61 -12.63 -18.90
C ILE A 289 5.52 -11.56 -19.51
N GLN A 290 5.46 -10.35 -18.95
CA GLN A 290 6.31 -9.25 -19.37
C GLN A 290 7.29 -8.87 -18.26
N SER A 291 8.60 -8.82 -18.58
CA SER A 291 9.64 -8.38 -17.64
C SER A 291 9.78 -6.86 -17.67
N VAL A 292 9.76 -6.24 -16.48
CA VAL A 292 9.90 -4.79 -16.29
C VAL A 292 11.10 -4.51 -15.40
N ARG A 293 11.98 -3.61 -15.83
CA ARG A 293 13.15 -3.20 -15.03
C ARG A 293 12.76 -2.11 -14.02
N CYS A 294 12.91 -2.40 -12.73
CA CYS A 294 12.65 -1.47 -11.64
C CYS A 294 13.93 -1.15 -10.87
N LYS A 295 14.02 0.07 -10.30
CA LYS A 295 15.05 0.41 -9.33
C LYS A 295 14.67 -0.20 -7.98
N ARG A 296 15.58 -0.94 -7.33
CA ARG A 296 15.35 -1.46 -5.97
C ARG A 296 15.34 -0.32 -4.95
N ALA A 297 14.18 -0.02 -4.37
CA ALA A 297 14.03 1.05 -3.37
C ALA A 297 14.73 0.75 -2.01
N ILE A 298 15.14 -0.50 -1.73
CA ILE A 298 15.50 -0.96 -0.35
C ILE A 298 16.89 -1.62 -0.25
N HIS A 299 17.78 -1.50 -1.20
CA HIS A 299 19.13 -2.07 -1.04
C HIS A 299 20.09 -1.06 -0.41
N SER A 300 20.34 -1.16 0.94
CA SER A 300 21.20 -0.24 1.67
C SER A 300 22.68 -0.23 1.22
N LYS A 301 23.15 -1.32 0.62
CA LYS A 301 24.56 -1.49 0.16
C LYS A 301 24.75 -1.23 -1.35
N LYS A 302 23.69 -1.21 -2.16
CA LYS A 302 23.74 -0.93 -3.60
C LYS A 302 22.46 -0.24 -4.06
N PRO A 303 22.31 1.08 -3.86
CA PRO A 303 21.09 1.83 -4.19
C PRO A 303 20.76 1.84 -5.70
N GLU A 304 21.75 1.59 -6.57
CA GLU A 304 21.59 1.51 -8.04
C GLU A 304 21.24 0.09 -8.54
N SER A 305 21.05 -0.89 -7.62
CA SER A 305 20.70 -2.23 -8.06
C SER A 305 19.33 -2.25 -8.70
N LYS A 306 19.26 -2.72 -9.94
CA LYS A 306 18.02 -2.99 -10.67
C LYS A 306 17.55 -4.39 -10.32
N THR A 307 16.24 -4.55 -10.19
CA THR A 307 15.60 -5.86 -10.11
C THR A 307 14.64 -5.99 -11.28
N ASN A 308 14.50 -7.19 -11.79
CA ASN A 308 13.45 -7.46 -12.76
C ASN A 308 12.20 -7.83 -11.98
N GLU A 309 11.12 -7.14 -12.28
CA GLU A 309 9.77 -7.51 -11.89
C GLU A 309 9.07 -8.09 -13.11
N ILE A 310 8.07 -8.90 -12.92
CA ILE A 310 7.21 -9.38 -14.01
C ILE A 310 5.78 -8.90 -13.80
N ILE A 311 5.13 -8.65 -14.91
CA ILE A 311 3.68 -8.46 -15.00
C ILE A 311 3.13 -9.70 -15.71
N VAL A 312 2.17 -10.36 -15.09
CA VAL A 312 1.48 -11.53 -15.62
C VAL A 312 0.03 -11.13 -15.90
N THR A 313 -0.46 -11.44 -17.09
CA THR A 313 -1.88 -11.24 -17.48
C THR A 313 -2.42 -12.51 -18.11
N ASN A 314 -3.72 -12.79 -17.93
CA ASN A 314 -4.44 -13.87 -18.61
C ASN A 314 -5.33 -13.35 -19.77
N TYR A 315 -5.05 -12.16 -20.26
CA TYR A 315 -5.73 -11.52 -21.38
C TYR A 315 -4.74 -10.81 -22.29
N GLN A 316 -5.16 -10.57 -23.52
CA GLN A 316 -4.46 -9.74 -24.50
C GLN A 316 -5.45 -8.66 -24.94
N ASP A 317 -5.36 -7.46 -24.36
CA ASP A 317 -6.04 -6.29 -24.88
C ASP A 317 -5.08 -5.57 -25.83
N LEU A 318 -5.40 -5.58 -27.11
CA LEU A 318 -4.72 -4.86 -28.17
C LEU A 318 -5.28 -3.43 -28.30
#